data_3ec979470f36258914b3b4dddf472003
#
_entry.id   3ec979470f36258914b3b4dddf472003
#
_cell.length_a   1.000
_cell.length_b   1.000
_cell.length_c   1.000
_cell.angle_alpha   90.00
_cell.angle_beta   90.00
_cell.angle_gamma   90.00
#
_symmetry.space_group_name_H-M   'P 1'
#
loop_
_entity.id
_entity.type
_entity.pdbx_description
1 polymer ?
#
loop_
_entity_poly.entity_id
_entity_poly.type
_entity_poly.pdbx_seq_one_letter_code
_entity_poly.pdbx_strand_id
1 'polypeptide(L)'
;MTIQQLSVFIENKSGTLQKVLNLLKEAGIQLIASTIADTVEYGIYRIICSEPKRAYETLKEAGISVALSDVFAITLDNQPGRAADAITIFSEAQIGITYLYSFLLGNKGILIFRTDNPDRAREVIILSG
;
A
#
# COMPACT_ATOMS: atom_id res chain seq x y z
N MET A 1 10.98 6.41 3.81
CA MET A 1 9.98 6.35 4.90
C MET A 1 9.11 5.12 4.72
N THR A 2 8.78 4.45 5.81
CA THR A 2 7.87 3.29 5.76
C THR A 2 6.56 3.63 6.46
N ILE A 3 5.47 3.08 5.93
CA ILE A 3 4.15 3.17 6.53
C ILE A 3 3.55 1.77 6.57
N GLN A 4 2.52 1.59 7.37
CA GLN A 4 1.85 0.30 7.50
C GLN A 4 0.71 0.19 6.50
N GLN A 5 0.65 -0.95 5.84
CA GLN A 5 -0.38 -1.27 4.85
C GLN A 5 -1.09 -2.54 5.25
N LEU A 6 -2.41 -2.55 5.07
CA LEU A 6 -3.19 -3.77 5.18
C LEU A 6 -3.29 -4.43 3.82
N SER A 7 -3.15 -5.76 3.81
CA SER A 7 -3.44 -6.57 2.64
C SER A 7 -4.55 -7.54 3.02
N VAL A 8 -5.69 -7.39 2.37
CA VAL A 8 -6.90 -8.16 2.68
C VAL A 8 -7.16 -9.13 1.55
N PHE A 9 -7.28 -10.42 1.88
CA PHE A 9 -7.67 -11.43 0.91
C PHE A 9 -9.17 -11.36 0.68
N ILE A 10 -9.56 -11.07 -0.56
CA ILE A 10 -10.94 -10.99 -0.96
C ILE A 10 -11.22 -12.15 -1.91
N GLU A 11 -12.07 -13.09 -1.49
CA GLU A 11 -12.59 -14.09 -2.40
C GLU A 11 -13.37 -13.36 -3.49
N ASN A 12 -13.41 -13.94 -4.69
CA ASN A 12 -14.06 -13.31 -5.84
C ASN A 12 -15.59 -13.28 -5.68
N LYS A 13 -16.02 -12.66 -4.56
CA LYS A 13 -17.43 -12.49 -4.20
C LYS A 13 -17.66 -11.03 -3.83
N SER A 14 -18.63 -10.42 -4.42
CA SER A 14 -18.93 -8.99 -4.24
C SER A 14 -19.17 -8.61 -2.77
N GLY A 15 -19.71 -9.53 -1.95
CA GLY A 15 -20.03 -9.24 -0.56
C GLY A 15 -18.82 -9.03 0.35
N THR A 16 -17.66 -9.62 0.03
CA THR A 16 -16.48 -9.52 0.89
C THR A 16 -15.93 -8.09 0.90
N LEU A 17 -15.85 -7.46 -0.26
CA LEU A 17 -15.38 -6.08 -0.34
C LEU A 17 -16.30 -5.14 0.45
N GLN A 18 -17.60 -5.29 0.27
CA GLN A 18 -18.59 -4.48 0.98
C GLN A 18 -18.47 -4.66 2.49
N LYS A 19 -18.27 -5.89 2.94
CA LYS A 19 -18.10 -6.21 4.37
C LYS A 19 -16.88 -5.51 4.95
N VAL A 20 -15.75 -5.57 4.25
CA VAL A 20 -14.50 -4.91 4.68
C VAL A 20 -14.72 -3.41 4.83
N LEU A 21 -15.28 -2.76 3.82
CA LEU A 21 -15.52 -1.33 3.83
C LEU A 21 -16.49 -0.91 4.92
N ASN A 22 -17.55 -1.69 5.15
CA ASN A 22 -18.51 -1.41 6.22
C ASN A 22 -17.87 -1.54 7.61
N LEU A 23 -17.03 -2.55 7.83
CA LEU A 23 -16.35 -2.72 9.11
C LEU A 23 -15.44 -1.53 9.42
N LEU A 24 -14.70 -1.04 8.42
CA LEU A 24 -13.83 0.12 8.60
C LEU A 24 -14.65 1.39 8.84
N LYS A 25 -15.76 1.54 8.13
CA LYS A 25 -16.68 2.66 8.32
C LYS A 25 -17.25 2.69 9.74
N GLU A 26 -17.73 1.57 10.23
CA GLU A 26 -18.32 1.47 11.58
C GLU A 26 -17.28 1.71 12.67
N ALA A 27 -16.02 1.34 12.42
CA ALA A 27 -14.93 1.60 13.34
C ALA A 27 -14.40 3.03 13.27
N GLY A 28 -14.92 3.86 12.36
CA GLY A 28 -14.47 5.24 12.18
C GLY A 28 -13.08 5.36 11.59
N ILE A 29 -12.65 4.36 10.84
CA ILE A 29 -11.32 4.35 10.21
C ILE A 29 -11.42 4.91 8.80
N GLN A 30 -10.62 5.93 8.52
CA GLN A 30 -10.63 6.60 7.22
C GLN A 30 -9.67 5.93 6.25
N LEU A 31 -10.15 5.66 5.04
CA LEU A 31 -9.31 5.22 3.93
C LEU A 31 -8.54 6.40 3.37
N ILE A 32 -7.24 6.23 3.18
CA ILE A 32 -6.37 7.23 2.58
C ILE A 32 -6.09 6.85 1.13
N ALA A 33 -5.74 5.59 0.89
CA ALA A 33 -5.49 5.06 -0.44
C ALA A 33 -5.79 3.57 -0.45
N SER A 34 -6.17 3.04 -1.60
CA SER A 34 -6.38 1.60 -1.72
C SER A 34 -6.30 1.17 -3.17
N THR A 35 -6.01 -0.11 -3.36
CA THR A 35 -5.96 -0.73 -4.69
C THR A 35 -6.29 -2.20 -4.58
N ILE A 36 -6.88 -2.76 -5.64
CA ILE A 36 -7.17 -4.19 -5.71
C ILE A 36 -6.33 -4.79 -6.83
N ALA A 37 -5.56 -5.84 -6.49
CA ALA A 37 -4.90 -6.68 -7.46
C ALA A 37 -5.73 -7.95 -7.59
N ASP A 38 -6.20 -8.23 -8.78
CA ASP A 38 -7.17 -9.27 -9.04
C ASP A 38 -6.53 -10.48 -9.73
N THR A 39 -6.94 -11.68 -9.29
CA THR A 39 -6.64 -12.93 -9.98
C THR A 39 -7.97 -13.63 -10.30
N VAL A 40 -7.91 -14.78 -10.96
CA VAL A 40 -9.11 -15.52 -11.36
C VAL A 40 -9.93 -15.98 -10.14
N GLU A 41 -9.24 -16.34 -9.05
CA GLU A 41 -9.89 -16.94 -7.88
C GLU A 41 -10.09 -15.97 -6.72
N TYR A 42 -9.21 -14.98 -6.55
CA TYR A 42 -9.26 -14.04 -5.44
C TYR A 42 -8.59 -12.73 -5.81
N GLY A 43 -8.85 -11.71 -5.00
CA GLY A 43 -8.18 -10.43 -5.10
C GLY A 43 -7.41 -10.13 -3.83
N ILE A 44 -6.45 -9.23 -3.93
CA ILE A 44 -5.76 -8.66 -2.77
C ILE A 44 -6.10 -7.19 -2.73
N TYR A 45 -6.78 -6.77 -1.66
CA TYR A 45 -7.13 -5.37 -1.45
C TYR A 45 -6.12 -4.76 -0.51
N ARG A 46 -5.31 -3.84 -1.04
CA ARG A 46 -4.27 -3.15 -0.27
C ARG A 46 -4.82 -1.80 0.18
N ILE A 47 -4.70 -1.53 1.47
CA ILE A 47 -5.32 -0.37 2.10
C ILE A 47 -4.29 0.40 2.92
N ILE A 48 -4.25 1.72 2.70
CA ILE A 48 -3.59 2.68 3.57
C ILE A 48 -4.70 3.43 4.29
N CYS A 49 -4.67 3.46 5.61
CA CYS A 49 -5.74 4.06 6.39
C CYS A 49 -5.21 4.81 7.61
N SER A 50 -6.11 5.52 8.29
CA SER A 50 -5.76 6.40 9.41
C SER A 50 -5.25 5.65 10.65
N GLU A 51 -5.70 4.42 10.87
CA GLU A 51 -5.34 3.61 12.04
C GLU A 51 -5.11 2.16 11.65
N PRO A 52 -3.95 1.85 11.07
CA PRO A 52 -3.71 0.53 10.48
C PRO A 52 -3.77 -0.63 11.48
N LYS A 53 -3.26 -0.45 12.69
CA LYS A 53 -3.29 -1.53 13.69
C LYS A 53 -4.71 -1.83 14.14
N ARG A 54 -5.52 -0.80 14.39
CA ARG A 54 -6.91 -0.97 14.78
C ARG A 54 -7.73 -1.58 13.64
N ALA A 55 -7.46 -1.17 12.42
CA ALA A 55 -8.09 -1.76 11.24
C ALA A 55 -7.76 -3.25 11.12
N TYR A 56 -6.50 -3.60 11.30
CA TYR A 56 -6.06 -4.99 11.28
C TYR A 56 -6.82 -5.83 12.31
N GLU A 57 -6.89 -5.36 13.55
CA GLU A 57 -7.60 -6.07 14.62
C GLU A 57 -9.09 -6.20 14.33
N THR A 58 -9.72 -5.12 13.85
CA THR A 58 -11.14 -5.09 13.52
C THR A 58 -11.48 -6.14 12.46
N LEU A 59 -10.69 -6.19 11.40
CA LEU A 59 -10.93 -7.14 10.31
C LEU A 59 -10.63 -8.59 10.75
N LYS A 60 -9.55 -8.77 11.50
CA LYS A 60 -9.18 -10.10 11.98
C LYS A 60 -10.24 -10.68 12.92
N GLU A 61 -10.78 -9.88 13.83
CA GLU A 61 -11.84 -10.30 14.74
C GLU A 61 -13.12 -10.67 14.00
N ALA A 62 -13.36 -10.08 12.85
CA ALA A 62 -14.51 -10.39 12.01
C ALA A 62 -14.30 -11.62 11.12
N GLY A 63 -13.15 -12.31 11.27
CA GLY A 63 -12.86 -13.53 10.51
C GLY A 63 -12.32 -13.27 9.11
N ILE A 64 -11.88 -12.05 8.83
CA ILE A 64 -11.34 -11.70 7.51
C ILE A 64 -9.84 -11.97 7.50
N SER A 65 -9.36 -12.59 6.42
CA SER A 65 -7.94 -12.85 6.23
C SER A 65 -7.23 -11.55 5.87
N VAL A 66 -6.39 -11.06 6.77
CA VAL A 66 -5.71 -9.77 6.63
C VAL A 66 -4.29 -9.87 7.15
N ALA A 67 -3.37 -9.20 6.48
CA ALA A 67 -1.98 -9.06 6.90
C ALA A 67 -1.63 -7.58 7.02
N LEU A 68 -0.75 -7.28 7.97
CA LEU A 68 -0.22 -5.93 8.17
C LEU A 68 1.26 -5.96 7.82
N SER A 69 1.70 -5.07 6.95
CA SER A 69 3.09 -5.03 6.51
C SER A 69 3.58 -3.61 6.34
N ASP A 70 4.90 -3.44 6.39
CA ASP A 70 5.53 -2.15 6.11
C ASP A 70 5.77 -2.03 4.62
N VAL A 71 5.43 -0.87 4.08
CA VAL A 71 5.69 -0.51 2.68
C VAL A 71 6.39 0.84 2.64
N PHE A 72 7.05 1.13 1.53
CA PHE A 72 7.70 2.42 1.34
C PHE A 72 6.71 3.44 0.80
N ALA A 73 6.85 4.69 1.27
CA ALA A 73 6.07 5.81 0.78
C ALA A 73 7.04 6.95 0.45
N ILE A 74 6.98 7.44 -0.77
CA ILE A 74 7.81 8.54 -1.25
C ILE A 74 6.90 9.66 -1.73
N THR A 75 7.18 10.89 -1.28
CA THR A 75 6.47 12.08 -1.74
C THR A 75 7.23 12.69 -2.90
N LEU A 76 6.54 12.93 -4.00
CA LEU A 76 7.11 13.47 -5.22
C LEU A 76 6.38 14.74 -5.64
N ASP A 77 7.12 15.68 -6.26
CA ASP A 77 6.47 16.81 -6.92
C ASP A 77 5.59 16.29 -8.06
N ASN A 78 4.43 16.91 -8.24
CA ASN A 78 3.48 16.50 -9.27
C ASN A 78 3.94 17.07 -10.64
N GLN A 79 5.02 16.51 -11.15
CA GLN A 79 5.59 16.89 -12.46
C GLN A 79 5.88 15.62 -13.26
N PRO A 80 5.79 15.71 -14.60
CA PRO A 80 6.12 14.57 -15.45
C PRO A 80 7.53 14.04 -15.18
N GLY A 81 7.66 12.73 -15.13
CA GLY A 81 8.96 12.06 -14.99
C GLY A 81 9.44 11.86 -13.56
N ARG A 82 8.78 12.42 -12.55
CA ARG A 82 9.25 12.28 -11.17
C ARG A 82 9.19 10.84 -10.66
N ALA A 83 8.12 10.12 -11.01
CA ALA A 83 8.03 8.71 -10.66
C ALA A 83 9.11 7.89 -11.34
N ALA A 84 9.39 8.17 -12.60
CA ALA A 84 10.45 7.48 -13.33
C ALA A 84 11.82 7.74 -12.68
N ASP A 85 12.09 8.98 -12.28
CA ASP A 85 13.35 9.33 -11.61
C ASP A 85 13.52 8.55 -10.31
N ALA A 86 12.45 8.45 -9.50
CA ALA A 86 12.49 7.73 -8.25
C ALA A 86 12.75 6.24 -8.46
N ILE A 87 12.10 5.64 -9.44
CA ILE A 87 12.22 4.20 -9.73
C ILE A 87 13.61 3.89 -10.31
N THR A 88 14.20 4.80 -11.08
CA THR A 88 15.54 4.63 -11.65
C THR A 88 16.59 4.34 -10.56
N ILE A 89 16.47 4.98 -9.41
CA ILE A 89 17.39 4.77 -8.27
C ILE A 89 17.40 3.30 -7.85
N PHE A 90 16.22 2.68 -7.75
CA PHE A 90 16.10 1.27 -7.36
C PHE A 90 16.55 0.34 -8.47
N SER A 91 16.21 0.66 -9.69
CA SER A 91 16.62 -0.12 -10.87
C SER A 91 18.15 -0.16 -10.99
N GLU A 92 18.83 0.95 -10.82
CA GLU A 92 20.30 1.02 -10.86
C GLU A 92 20.93 0.24 -9.71
N ALA A 93 20.28 0.16 -8.56
CA ALA A 93 20.75 -0.62 -7.43
C ALA A 93 20.33 -2.10 -7.52
N GLN A 94 19.71 -2.51 -8.62
CA GLN A 94 19.24 -3.87 -8.87
C GLN A 94 18.24 -4.36 -7.84
N ILE A 95 17.37 -3.45 -7.37
CA ILE A 95 16.28 -3.74 -6.45
C ILE A 95 14.99 -3.85 -7.25
N GLY A 96 14.31 -4.99 -7.16
CA GLY A 96 13.04 -5.21 -7.83
C GLY A 96 11.89 -4.62 -7.04
N ILE A 97 10.94 -4.03 -7.74
CA ILE A 97 9.70 -3.53 -7.14
C ILE A 97 8.62 -4.57 -7.40
N THR A 98 8.04 -5.11 -6.32
CA THR A 98 7.06 -6.19 -6.43
C THR A 98 5.67 -5.69 -6.73
N TYR A 99 5.33 -4.50 -6.25
CA TYR A 99 4.12 -3.78 -6.64
C TYR A 99 4.26 -2.31 -6.29
N LEU A 100 3.43 -1.50 -6.93
CA LEU A 100 3.49 -0.06 -6.80
C LEU A 100 2.12 0.53 -7.12
N TYR A 101 1.72 1.54 -6.35
CA TYR A 101 0.56 2.35 -6.67
C TYR A 101 0.78 3.77 -6.14
N SER A 102 -0.01 4.70 -6.63
CA SER A 102 0.18 6.10 -6.29
C SER A 102 -1.15 6.82 -6.17
N PHE A 103 -1.12 7.96 -5.48
CA PHE A 103 -2.26 8.84 -5.36
C PHE A 103 -1.79 10.29 -5.20
N LEU A 104 -2.69 11.22 -5.38
CA LEU A 104 -2.39 12.64 -5.19
C LEU A 104 -2.88 13.10 -3.82
N LEU A 105 -2.04 13.86 -3.12
CA LEU A 105 -2.39 14.51 -1.87
C LEU A 105 -2.03 15.98 -2.04
N GLY A 106 -3.07 16.81 -2.26
CA GLY A 106 -2.85 18.19 -2.68
C GLY A 106 -2.18 18.22 -4.05
N ASN A 107 -1.05 18.92 -4.16
CA ASN A 107 -0.26 18.99 -5.38
C ASN A 107 0.98 18.07 -5.38
N LYS A 108 1.01 17.11 -4.45
CA LYS A 108 2.10 16.13 -4.35
C LYS A 108 1.63 14.76 -4.77
N GLY A 109 2.50 14.00 -5.40
CA GLY A 109 2.28 12.59 -5.67
C GLY A 109 2.86 11.76 -4.53
N ILE A 110 2.09 10.80 -4.07
CA ILE A 110 2.56 9.83 -3.06
C ILE A 110 2.70 8.49 -3.76
N LEU A 111 3.92 7.94 -3.72
CA LEU A 111 4.23 6.66 -4.33
C LEU A 111 4.37 5.62 -3.25
N ILE A 112 3.52 4.59 -3.28
CA ILE A 112 3.54 3.48 -2.34
C ILE A 112 4.09 2.27 -3.06
N PHE A 113 5.07 1.60 -2.48
CA PHE A 113 5.65 0.42 -3.14
C PHE A 113 6.29 -0.54 -2.15
N ARG A 114 6.44 -1.77 -2.60
CA ARG A 114 7.16 -2.82 -1.89
C ARG A 114 8.29 -3.33 -2.78
N THR A 115 9.41 -3.69 -2.14
CA THR A 115 10.58 -4.19 -2.86
C THR A 115 10.90 -5.62 -2.47
N ASP A 116 11.69 -6.30 -3.29
CA ASP A 116 12.20 -7.65 -3.00
C ASP A 116 13.35 -7.64 -1.99
N ASN A 117 13.92 -6.48 -1.68
CA ASN A 117 14.99 -6.32 -0.71
C ASN A 117 14.78 -5.05 0.10
N PRO A 118 13.91 -5.08 1.14
CA PRO A 118 13.59 -3.88 1.92
C PRO A 118 14.79 -3.23 2.59
N ASP A 119 15.74 -4.02 3.09
CA ASP A 119 16.91 -3.47 3.77
C ASP A 119 17.79 -2.68 2.82
N ARG A 120 18.04 -3.22 1.64
CA ARG A 120 18.83 -2.53 0.60
C ARG A 120 18.08 -1.30 0.10
N ALA A 121 16.77 -1.40 -0.08
CA ALA A 121 15.95 -0.27 -0.50
C ALA A 121 16.03 0.89 0.51
N ARG A 122 16.00 0.56 1.80
CA ARG A 122 16.12 1.57 2.86
C ARG A 122 17.46 2.31 2.79
N GLU A 123 18.55 1.57 2.56
CA GLU A 123 19.87 2.17 2.39
C GLU A 123 19.91 3.12 1.19
N VAL A 124 19.35 2.70 0.08
CA VAL A 124 19.32 3.48 -1.16
C VAL A 124 18.54 4.77 -0.97
N ILE A 125 17.40 4.73 -0.27
CA ILE A 125 16.59 5.90 0.04
C ILE A 125 17.38 6.89 0.89
N ILE A 126 18.08 6.41 1.92
CA ILE A 126 18.90 7.27 2.78
C ILE A 126 20.02 7.95 2.00
N LEU A 127 20.72 7.20 1.14
CA LEU A 127 21.83 7.71 0.35
C LEU A 127 21.39 8.70 -0.74
N SER A 128 20.16 8.56 -1.21
CA SER A 128 19.64 9.41 -2.30
C SER A 128 19.06 10.71 -1.82
N GLY A 129 18.88 10.83 -0.55
CA GLY A 129 18.42 12.04 -0.03
C GLY A 129 17.25 12.21 0.70
#